data_958fd7cacee7c4893c5a8f319bef36f5
#
_entry.id   958fd7cacee7c4893c5a8f319bef36f5
#
_cell.length_a   1.000
_cell.length_b   1.000
_cell.length_c   1.000
_cell.angle_alpha   90.00
_cell.angle_beta   90.00
_cell.angle_gamma   90.00
#
_symmetry.space_group_name_H-M   'P 1'
#
loop_
_entity.id
_entity.type
_entity.pdbx_description
1 polymer ?
#
loop_
_entity_poly.entity_id
_entity_poly.type
_entity_poly.pdbx_seq_one_letter_code
_entity_poly.pdbx_strand_id
1 'polypeptide(L)'
;MTPEKLVELAKEAMTHAYVPYSGYKVGAALLCKDGTVYQGCNIENAAYGPTNCAERTAFFKAVYDGHRDFVAIAVCGGKDGIITGGFPPCGVCRQVMREFCEDDFLIHMVNTDGFETRTLAEILPYSFSAKKHMN
;
A
#
# COMPACT_ATOMS: atom_id res chain seq x y z
N MET A 1 8.48 -9.79 -12.03
CA MET A 1 7.64 -9.85 -10.83
C MET A 1 6.19 -10.02 -11.22
N THR A 2 5.53 -11.09 -10.80
CA THR A 2 4.11 -11.32 -11.08
C THR A 2 3.26 -10.69 -9.97
N PRO A 3 1.98 -10.36 -10.26
CA PRO A 3 1.07 -9.90 -9.21
C PRO A 3 0.94 -10.89 -8.05
N GLU A 4 0.91 -12.21 -8.35
CA GLU A 4 0.82 -13.26 -7.34
C GLU A 4 2.03 -13.25 -6.40
N LYS A 5 3.23 -13.04 -6.94
CA LYS A 5 4.44 -12.95 -6.15
C LYS A 5 4.43 -11.69 -5.27
N LEU A 6 3.95 -10.58 -5.82
CA LEU A 6 3.84 -9.33 -5.07
C LEU A 6 2.86 -9.50 -3.89
N VAL A 7 1.74 -10.19 -4.12
CA VAL A 7 0.77 -10.52 -3.07
C VAL A 7 1.40 -11.35 -1.96
N GLU A 8 2.23 -12.34 -2.31
CA GLU A 8 2.93 -13.16 -1.32
C GLU A 8 3.88 -12.31 -0.45
N LEU A 9 4.56 -11.35 -1.07
CA LEU A 9 5.44 -10.43 -0.34
C LEU A 9 4.66 -9.49 0.58
N ALA A 10 3.45 -9.08 0.19
CA ALA A 10 2.58 -8.29 1.06
C ALA A 10 2.13 -9.11 2.27
N LYS A 11 1.77 -10.37 2.08
CA LYS A 11 1.40 -11.27 3.18
C LYS A 11 2.56 -11.48 4.15
N GLU A 12 3.77 -11.64 3.64
CA GLU A 12 4.96 -11.75 4.48
C GLU A 12 5.17 -10.47 5.29
N ALA A 13 5.04 -9.30 4.65
CA ALA A 13 5.18 -8.02 5.32
C ALA A 13 4.18 -7.84 6.47
N MET A 14 2.97 -8.36 6.32
CA MET A 14 1.93 -8.30 7.35
C MET A 14 2.37 -8.92 8.67
N THR A 15 3.27 -9.91 8.64
CA THR A 15 3.76 -10.57 9.85
C THR A 15 4.62 -9.66 10.72
N HIS A 16 5.11 -8.53 10.18
CA HIS A 16 5.93 -7.57 10.91
C HIS A 16 5.12 -6.43 11.55
N ALA A 17 3.80 -6.41 11.35
CA ALA A 17 2.95 -5.32 11.83
C ALA A 17 3.01 -5.14 13.35
N TYR A 18 3.05 -3.88 13.78
CA TYR A 18 3.01 -3.50 15.19
C TYR A 18 1.63 -2.91 15.47
N VAL A 19 0.72 -3.71 16.06
CA VAL A 19 -0.70 -3.35 16.18
C VAL A 19 -1.26 -3.66 17.59
N PRO A 20 -0.62 -3.13 18.67
CA PRO A 20 -1.05 -3.44 20.02
C PRO A 20 -2.42 -2.88 20.39
N TYR A 21 -2.95 -1.93 19.61
CA TYR A 21 -4.22 -1.26 19.91
C TYR A 21 -5.38 -1.87 19.15
N SER A 22 -5.27 -2.07 17.84
CA SER A 22 -6.37 -2.56 17.01
C SER A 22 -6.36 -4.07 16.79
N GLY A 23 -5.18 -4.68 16.77
CA GLY A 23 -5.02 -6.07 16.35
C GLY A 23 -5.18 -6.28 14.85
N TYR A 24 -5.43 -5.24 14.05
CA TYR A 24 -5.52 -5.34 12.59
C TYR A 24 -4.14 -5.21 11.96
N LYS A 25 -3.61 -6.34 11.48
CA LYS A 25 -2.31 -6.40 10.81
C LYS A 25 -2.49 -6.14 9.33
N VAL A 26 -1.68 -5.24 8.79
CA VAL A 26 -1.69 -4.89 7.36
C VAL A 26 -0.27 -5.02 6.81
N GLY A 27 -0.18 -5.55 5.59
CA GLY A 27 1.08 -5.66 4.89
C GLY A 27 0.94 -5.10 3.48
N ALA A 28 2.04 -4.57 2.96
CA ALA A 28 2.10 -4.05 1.60
C ALA A 28 3.42 -4.43 0.95
N ALA A 29 3.39 -4.57 -0.37
CA ALA A 29 4.58 -4.76 -1.19
C ALA A 29 4.48 -3.85 -2.39
N LEU A 30 5.43 -2.92 -2.50
CA LEU A 30 5.48 -1.89 -3.54
C LEU A 30 6.51 -2.24 -4.58
N LEU A 31 6.10 -2.33 -5.84
CA LEU A 31 6.97 -2.65 -6.96
C LEU A 31 7.43 -1.36 -7.65
N CYS A 32 8.74 -1.13 -7.64
CA CYS A 32 9.36 -0.04 -8.37
C CYS A 32 9.55 -0.41 -9.84
N LYS A 33 9.66 0.60 -10.70
CA LYS A 33 9.81 0.41 -12.13
C LYS A 33 11.05 -0.42 -12.49
N ASP A 34 12.14 -0.29 -11.70
CA ASP A 34 13.38 -1.03 -11.92
C ASP A 34 13.34 -2.48 -11.41
N GLY A 35 12.21 -2.92 -10.86
CA GLY A 35 12.02 -4.27 -10.31
C GLY A 35 12.26 -4.42 -8.83
N THR A 36 12.77 -3.39 -8.14
CA THR A 36 12.96 -3.43 -6.69
C THR A 36 11.60 -3.46 -5.98
N VAL A 37 11.48 -4.26 -4.93
CA VAL A 37 10.27 -4.35 -4.12
C VAL A 37 10.54 -3.84 -2.71
N TYR A 38 9.65 -2.98 -2.21
CA TYR A 38 9.69 -2.49 -0.83
C TYR A 38 8.48 -3.00 -0.08
N GLN A 39 8.75 -3.71 1.00
CA GLN A 39 7.70 -4.21 1.90
C GLN A 39 7.43 -3.20 3.00
N GLY A 40 6.17 -3.12 3.44
CA GLY A 40 5.78 -2.28 4.56
C GLY A 40 4.72 -2.96 5.39
N CYS A 41 4.61 -2.56 6.64
CA CYS A 41 3.57 -3.00 7.56
C CYS A 41 3.02 -1.79 8.30
N ASN A 42 1.85 -1.93 8.91
CA ASN A 42 1.31 -0.84 9.72
C ASN A 42 1.97 -0.83 11.10
N ILE A 43 2.17 0.38 11.61
CA ILE A 43 2.85 0.63 12.89
C ILE A 43 1.98 1.62 13.67
N GLU A 44 1.37 1.12 14.74
CA GLU A 44 0.44 1.89 15.55
C GLU A 44 1.13 2.69 16.64
N ASN A 45 0.44 3.70 17.12
CA ASN A 45 0.91 4.58 18.17
C ASN A 45 -0.23 4.88 19.14
N ALA A 46 0.08 4.97 20.43
CA ALA A 46 -0.90 5.31 21.47
C ALA A 46 -1.60 6.63 21.21
N ALA A 47 -0.94 7.57 20.55
CA ALA A 47 -1.52 8.87 20.20
C ALA A 47 -2.41 8.83 18.96
N TYR A 48 -2.50 7.69 18.29
CA TYR A 48 -3.27 7.42 17.07
C TYR A 48 -2.80 8.23 15.85
N GLY A 49 -2.71 9.54 15.92
CA GLY A 49 -2.28 10.37 14.80
C GLY A 49 -0.98 9.96 14.14
N PRO A 50 0.09 9.61 14.88
CA PRO A 50 1.33 9.12 14.30
C PRO A 50 1.26 7.71 13.72
N THR A 51 0.16 6.97 13.92
CA THR A 51 -0.02 5.64 13.33
C THR A 51 0.21 5.71 11.82
N ASN A 52 1.01 4.78 11.31
CA ASN A 52 1.34 4.76 9.88
C ASN A 52 0.83 3.47 9.22
N CYS A 53 0.21 3.63 8.05
CA CYS A 53 -0.30 2.50 7.29
C CYS A 53 0.84 1.76 6.58
N ALA A 54 0.61 0.48 6.27
CA ALA A 54 1.58 -0.37 5.58
C ALA A 54 2.03 0.22 4.24
N GLU A 55 1.08 0.75 3.49
CA GLU A 55 1.35 1.33 2.17
C GLU A 55 2.31 2.51 2.28
N ARG A 56 2.08 3.40 3.25
CA ARG A 56 2.96 4.56 3.47
C ARG A 56 4.34 4.13 3.95
N THR A 57 4.43 3.10 4.79
CA THR A 57 5.72 2.56 5.20
C THR A 57 6.52 2.10 3.98
N ALA A 58 5.89 1.38 3.05
CA ALA A 58 6.55 0.91 1.83
C ALA A 58 6.99 2.08 0.95
N PHE A 59 6.10 3.05 0.70
CA PHE A 59 6.45 4.23 -0.10
C PHE A 59 7.57 5.05 0.52
N PHE A 60 7.52 5.28 1.83
CA PHE A 60 8.52 6.12 2.49
C PHE A 60 9.90 5.46 2.48
N LYS A 61 9.95 4.14 2.63
CA LYS A 61 11.21 3.38 2.49
C LYS A 61 11.77 3.54 1.07
N ALA A 62 10.93 3.37 0.06
CA ALA A 62 11.34 3.47 -1.34
C ALA A 62 11.82 4.88 -1.68
N VAL A 63 11.08 5.89 -1.25
CA VAL A 63 11.42 7.29 -1.49
C VAL A 63 12.73 7.66 -0.78
N TYR A 64 12.93 7.16 0.45
CA TYR A 64 14.18 7.36 1.18
C TYR A 64 15.37 6.83 0.38
N ASP A 65 15.20 5.68 -0.28
CA ASP A 65 16.25 5.04 -1.08
C ASP A 65 16.41 5.66 -2.48
N GLY A 66 15.63 6.68 -2.81
CA GLY A 66 15.77 7.43 -4.07
C GLY A 66 14.83 6.99 -5.19
N HIS A 67 13.91 6.06 -4.94
CA HIS A 67 12.95 5.62 -5.97
C HIS A 67 11.81 6.64 -6.11
N ARG A 68 11.40 6.89 -7.36
CA ARG A 68 10.32 7.83 -7.70
C ARG A 68 9.34 7.26 -8.73
N ASP A 69 9.68 6.13 -9.36
CA ASP A 69 8.86 5.50 -10.41
C ASP A 69 8.36 4.15 -9.94
N PHE A 70 7.04 3.98 -9.88
CA PHE A 70 6.38 2.82 -9.31
C PHE A 70 5.38 2.21 -10.29
N VAL A 71 5.18 0.88 -10.20
CA VAL A 71 4.33 0.13 -11.12
C VAL A 71 3.07 -0.36 -10.44
N ALA A 72 3.19 -0.92 -9.24
CA ALA A 72 2.08 -1.56 -8.56
C ALA A 72 2.34 -1.70 -7.06
N ILE A 73 1.28 -1.88 -6.31
CA ILE A 73 1.35 -2.23 -4.89
C ILE A 73 0.35 -3.34 -4.60
N ALA A 74 0.73 -4.30 -3.75
CA ALA A 74 -0.19 -5.28 -3.20
C ALA A 74 -0.42 -4.94 -1.73
N VAL A 75 -1.68 -5.05 -1.29
CA VAL A 75 -2.08 -4.72 0.08
C VAL A 75 -2.96 -5.84 0.62
N CYS A 76 -2.68 -6.28 1.85
CA CYS A 76 -3.51 -7.26 2.54
C CYS A 76 -3.64 -6.89 4.01
N GLY A 77 -4.70 -7.34 4.65
CA GLY A 77 -4.88 -7.07 6.07
C GLY A 77 -6.03 -7.83 6.67
N GLY A 78 -6.05 -7.85 8.00
CA GLY A 78 -7.14 -8.47 8.74
C GLY A 78 -6.86 -8.54 10.22
N LYS A 79 -7.90 -8.76 11.00
CA LYS A 79 -7.82 -8.93 12.45
C LYS A 79 -6.93 -10.13 12.76
N ASP A 80 -5.95 -9.93 13.63
CA ASP A 80 -4.96 -10.94 14.02
C ASP A 80 -4.21 -11.57 12.83
N GLY A 81 -4.16 -10.85 11.69
CA GLY A 81 -3.51 -11.35 10.49
C GLY A 81 -4.36 -12.30 9.66
N ILE A 82 -5.66 -12.42 9.96
CA ILE A 82 -6.58 -13.31 9.23
C ILE A 82 -7.27 -12.52 8.13
N ILE A 83 -7.03 -12.90 6.89
CA ILE A 83 -7.63 -12.24 5.72
C ILE A 83 -9.04 -12.76 5.54
N THR A 84 -10.05 -11.86 5.61
CA THR A 84 -11.46 -12.24 5.47
C THR A 84 -12.15 -11.59 4.29
N GLY A 85 -11.63 -10.47 3.79
CA GLY A 85 -12.23 -9.76 2.66
C GLY A 85 -11.21 -8.88 2.00
N GLY A 86 -11.62 -8.12 0.98
CA GLY A 86 -10.76 -7.16 0.33
C GLY A 86 -10.30 -6.07 1.30
N PHE A 87 -9.07 -5.63 1.17
CA PHE A 87 -8.50 -4.62 2.06
C PHE A 87 -8.00 -3.44 1.22
N PRO A 88 -8.85 -2.44 0.96
CA PRO A 88 -8.44 -1.28 0.16
C PRO A 88 -7.56 -0.33 0.97
N PRO A 89 -6.67 0.42 0.32
CA PRO A 89 -5.91 1.46 1.00
C PRO A 89 -6.82 2.59 1.43
N CYS A 90 -6.51 3.20 2.58
CA CYS A 90 -7.28 4.34 3.07
C CYS A 90 -7.07 5.58 2.18
N GLY A 91 -7.90 6.61 2.38
CA GLY A 91 -7.82 7.82 1.58
C GLY A 91 -6.49 8.55 1.68
N VAL A 92 -5.89 8.56 2.88
CA VAL A 92 -4.56 9.19 3.07
C VAL A 92 -3.52 8.45 2.24
N CYS A 93 -3.53 7.11 2.25
CA CYS A 93 -2.59 6.32 1.45
C CYS A 93 -2.81 6.52 -0.05
N ARG A 94 -4.06 6.64 -0.49
CA ARG A 94 -4.36 6.91 -1.90
C ARG A 94 -3.80 8.26 -2.34
N GLN A 95 -3.86 9.26 -1.47
CA GLN A 95 -3.29 10.57 -1.76
C GLN A 95 -1.75 10.51 -1.81
N VAL A 96 -1.13 9.74 -0.91
CA VAL A 96 0.33 9.51 -0.97
C VAL A 96 0.71 8.85 -2.29
N MET A 97 -0.07 7.84 -2.73
CA MET A 97 0.16 7.21 -4.04
C MET A 97 0.08 8.24 -5.16
N ARG A 98 -0.87 9.16 -5.11
CA ARG A 98 -1.06 10.16 -6.16
C ARG A 98 0.14 11.09 -6.29
N GLU A 99 0.87 11.36 -5.23
CA GLU A 99 2.07 12.19 -5.30
C GLU A 99 3.14 11.57 -6.22
N PHE A 100 3.26 10.24 -6.20
CA PHE A 100 4.36 9.53 -6.86
C PHE A 100 3.93 8.72 -8.07
N CYS A 101 2.62 8.52 -8.30
CA CYS A 101 2.11 7.58 -9.29
C CYS A 101 1.14 8.22 -10.26
N GLU A 102 1.12 7.70 -11.49
CA GLU A 102 0.19 8.11 -12.53
C GLU A 102 -1.13 7.32 -12.42
N ASP A 103 -2.09 7.64 -13.30
CA ASP A 103 -3.43 7.05 -13.29
C ASP A 103 -3.44 5.53 -13.46
N ASP A 104 -2.44 4.97 -14.15
CA ASP A 104 -2.35 3.55 -14.46
C ASP A 104 -1.64 2.70 -13.39
N PHE A 105 -1.22 3.31 -12.28
CA PHE A 105 -0.64 2.57 -11.17
C PHE A 105 -1.63 1.53 -10.65
N LEU A 106 -1.17 0.29 -10.45
CA LEU A 106 -2.04 -0.83 -10.10
C LEU A 106 -2.03 -1.10 -8.60
N ILE A 107 -3.22 -1.30 -8.04
CA ILE A 107 -3.40 -1.69 -6.64
C ILE A 107 -4.03 -3.08 -6.61
N HIS A 108 -3.32 -4.06 -6.07
CA HIS A 108 -3.79 -5.43 -5.88
C HIS A 108 -4.28 -5.57 -4.44
N MET A 109 -5.59 -5.66 -4.26
CA MET A 109 -6.23 -5.75 -2.94
C MET A 109 -6.55 -7.21 -2.65
N VAL A 110 -5.86 -7.79 -1.67
CA VAL A 110 -5.95 -9.22 -1.36
C VAL A 110 -7.26 -9.53 -0.64
N ASN A 111 -7.90 -10.64 -1.03
CA ASN A 111 -9.11 -11.16 -0.39
C ASN A 111 -8.96 -12.67 -0.13
N THR A 112 -10.02 -13.33 0.34
CA THR A 112 -9.97 -14.76 0.65
C THR A 112 -9.79 -15.64 -0.61
N ASP A 113 -10.23 -15.15 -1.77
CA ASP A 113 -10.21 -15.92 -3.02
C ASP A 113 -9.02 -15.58 -3.93
N GLY A 114 -8.18 -14.63 -3.51
CA GLY A 114 -7.05 -14.16 -4.31
C GLY A 114 -6.86 -12.66 -4.12
N PHE A 115 -7.03 -11.90 -5.18
CA PHE A 115 -6.94 -10.43 -5.11
C PHE A 115 -7.75 -9.79 -6.23
N GLU A 116 -8.15 -8.55 -5.98
CA GLU A 116 -8.82 -7.70 -6.96
C GLU A 116 -7.86 -6.57 -7.33
N THR A 117 -7.77 -6.23 -8.62
CA THR A 117 -6.87 -5.18 -9.11
C THR A 117 -7.67 -3.99 -9.61
N ARG A 118 -7.26 -2.79 -9.18
CA ARG A 118 -7.80 -1.52 -9.67
C ARG A 118 -6.66 -0.57 -9.97
N THR A 119 -6.93 0.41 -10.84
CA THR A 119 -5.97 1.49 -11.08
C THR A 119 -6.16 2.60 -10.06
N LEU A 120 -5.14 3.45 -9.93
CA LEU A 120 -5.23 4.62 -9.05
C LEU A 120 -6.36 5.56 -9.49
N ALA A 121 -6.54 5.75 -10.80
CA ALA A 121 -7.63 6.57 -11.31
C ALA A 121 -9.00 6.06 -10.87
N GLU A 122 -9.17 4.73 -10.79
CA GLU A 122 -10.43 4.12 -10.37
C GLU A 122 -10.73 4.33 -8.89
N ILE A 123 -9.71 4.28 -8.03
CA ILE A 123 -9.93 4.35 -6.57
C ILE A 123 -9.71 5.74 -5.99
N LEU A 124 -9.23 6.69 -6.79
CA LEU A 124 -9.08 8.09 -6.38
C LEU A 124 -9.45 9.02 -7.54
N PRO A 125 -10.73 9.01 -7.95
CA PRO A 125 -11.18 9.89 -9.03
C PRO A 125 -11.12 11.36 -8.60
N TYR A 126 -10.88 12.24 -9.58
CA TYR A 126 -10.79 13.69 -9.34
C TYR A 126 -9.74 14.04 -8.28
N SER A 127 -8.64 13.31 -8.24
CA SER A 127 -7.64 13.47 -7.19
C SER A 127 -6.82 14.75 -7.36
N PHE A 128 -6.50 15.38 -6.23
CA PHE A 128 -5.62 16.54 -6.19
C PHE A 128 -4.17 16.10 -6.46
N SER A 129 -3.47 16.81 -7.34
CA SER A 129 -2.04 16.58 -7.57
C SER A 129 -1.35 17.89 -7.92
N ALA A 130 -0.08 18.00 -7.56
CA ALA A 130 0.71 19.19 -7.93
C ALA A 130 0.83 19.32 -9.43
N LYS A 131 0.99 18.22 -10.14
CA LYS A 131 1.14 18.19 -11.59
C LYS A 131 -0.08 18.79 -12.31
N LYS A 132 -1.30 18.49 -11.82
CA LYS A 132 -2.55 18.96 -12.44
C LYS A 132 -3.03 20.29 -11.87
N HIS A 133 -2.75 20.62 -10.62
CA HIS A 133 -3.41 21.69 -9.90
C HIS A 133 -2.48 22.77 -9.35
N MET A 134 -1.16 22.56 -9.37
CA MET A 134 -0.19 23.52 -8.82
C MET A 134 0.82 24.02 -9.85
N ASN A 135 0.76 23.54 -11.09
CA ASN A 135 1.65 23.99 -12.17
C ASN A 135 0.96 24.98 -13.08
#